data_6a045ad86e78f35cc8b470dc35dfde17
#
_entry.id   6a045ad86e78f35cc8b470dc35dfde17
#
_cell.length_a   1.000
_cell.length_b   1.000
_cell.length_c   1.000
_cell.angle_alpha   90.00
_cell.angle_beta   90.00
_cell.angle_gamma   90.00
#
_symmetry.space_group_name_H-M   'P 1'
#
loop_
_entity.id
_entity.type
_entity.pdbx_description
1 polymer ?
#
loop_
_entity_poly.entity_id
_entity_poly.type
_entity_poly.pdbx_seq_one_letter_code
_entity_poly.pdbx_strand_id
1 'polypeptide(L)'
;MSHKAHRALIGALVVCAALALPGAASATRPGMTVKIPASQDVDNVYVLAAIHQKHCTLQVSGSVLGHRFKGFRDSSITIHLTNQARLRLSSSAKKAVKKALRKGRTVRAKITVVARNSSGERNTVTRSVKLRS
;
A
#
# COMPACT_ATOMS: atom_id res chain seq x y z
N MET A 1 23.40 -43.35 -62.47
CA MET A 1 22.60 -42.14 -62.73
C MET A 1 21.91 -41.73 -61.50
N SER A 2 22.34 -40.62 -60.99
CA SER A 2 21.96 -40.12 -59.66
C SER A 2 20.78 -39.19 -59.77
N HIS A 3 19.66 -39.54 -59.20
CA HIS A 3 18.53 -38.62 -58.99
C HIS A 3 18.66 -37.95 -57.63
N LYS A 4 19.14 -36.74 -57.67
CA LYS A 4 19.12 -35.91 -56.47
C LYS A 4 17.72 -35.33 -56.29
N ALA A 5 17.01 -35.84 -55.33
CA ALA A 5 15.77 -35.27 -54.85
C ALA A 5 16.10 -34.02 -54.03
N HIS A 6 15.75 -32.88 -54.52
CA HIS A 6 15.75 -31.66 -53.73
C HIS A 6 14.52 -31.64 -52.87
N ARG A 7 14.73 -31.86 -51.59
CA ARG A 7 13.72 -31.59 -50.57
C ARG A 7 13.76 -30.12 -50.29
N ALA A 8 12.79 -29.40 -50.77
CA ALA A 8 12.52 -28.05 -50.33
C ALA A 8 11.94 -28.11 -48.89
N LEU A 9 12.72 -27.68 -47.94
CA LEU A 9 12.26 -27.42 -46.59
C LEU A 9 11.45 -26.12 -46.61
N ILE A 10 10.15 -26.25 -46.63
CA ILE A 10 9.24 -25.14 -46.36
C ILE A 10 9.28 -24.92 -44.87
N GLY A 11 10.07 -23.96 -44.48
CA GLY A 11 10.03 -23.43 -43.11
C GLY A 11 8.69 -22.75 -42.88
N ALA A 12 7.83 -23.41 -42.10
CA ALA A 12 6.63 -22.74 -41.61
C ALA A 12 7.04 -21.68 -40.61
N LEU A 13 6.98 -20.46 -41.06
CA LEU A 13 7.10 -19.31 -40.18
C LEU A 13 5.82 -19.25 -39.32
N VAL A 14 5.88 -19.81 -38.14
CA VAL A 14 4.86 -19.58 -37.13
C VAL A 14 5.02 -18.15 -36.66
N VAL A 15 4.32 -17.27 -37.29
CA VAL A 15 4.11 -15.92 -36.76
C VAL A 15 3.22 -16.08 -35.54
N CYS A 16 3.82 -16.17 -34.37
CA CYS A 16 3.11 -15.92 -33.14
C CYS A 16 2.69 -14.45 -33.17
N ALA A 17 1.54 -14.19 -33.72
CA ALA A 17 0.86 -12.93 -33.49
C ALA A 17 0.61 -12.86 -31.99
N ALA A 18 1.42 -12.11 -31.27
CA ALA A 18 1.10 -11.73 -29.93
C ALA A 18 -0.20 -10.94 -30.02
N LEU A 19 -1.30 -11.59 -29.71
CA LEU A 19 -2.58 -10.95 -29.47
C LEU A 19 -2.37 -10.06 -28.24
N ALA A 20 -1.89 -8.85 -28.49
CA ALA A 20 -2.10 -7.77 -27.57
C ALA A 20 -3.61 -7.66 -27.42
N LEU A 21 -4.15 -8.11 -26.30
CA LEU A 21 -5.55 -7.91 -25.98
C LEU A 21 -5.77 -6.41 -25.85
N PRO A 22 -6.42 -5.73 -26.81
CA PRO A 22 -6.79 -4.35 -26.65
C PRO A 22 -7.89 -4.33 -25.60
N GLY A 23 -7.66 -3.62 -24.48
CA GLY A 23 -8.70 -3.34 -23.53
C GLY A 23 -8.73 -4.26 -22.31
N ALA A 24 -7.58 -4.66 -21.76
CA ALA A 24 -7.49 -4.63 -20.34
C ALA A 24 -7.76 -3.18 -19.94
N ALA A 25 -9.01 -2.85 -19.59
CA ALA A 25 -9.29 -1.61 -18.90
C ALA A 25 -8.26 -1.57 -17.78
N SER A 26 -7.30 -0.65 -17.86
CA SER A 26 -6.28 -0.50 -16.85
C SER A 26 -7.07 -0.18 -15.59
N ALA A 27 -7.21 -1.19 -14.76
CA ALA A 27 -7.92 -1.11 -13.54
C ALA A 27 -7.30 0.04 -12.78
N THR A 28 -8.09 1.10 -12.60
CA THR A 28 -7.61 2.36 -12.07
C THR A 28 -7.46 2.17 -10.58
N ARG A 29 -6.24 2.23 -10.09
CA ARG A 29 -5.99 2.24 -8.65
C ARG A 29 -6.77 3.37 -8.00
N PRO A 30 -7.35 3.15 -6.81
CA PRO A 30 -8.06 4.22 -6.12
C PRO A 30 -7.14 5.43 -5.93
N GLY A 31 -7.57 6.60 -6.37
CA GLY A 31 -6.88 7.83 -6.08
C GLY A 31 -6.91 8.09 -4.57
N MET A 32 -5.75 8.33 -3.97
CA MET A 32 -5.62 8.55 -2.53
C MET A 32 -4.59 9.62 -2.26
N THR A 33 -4.94 10.58 -1.41
CA THR A 33 -4.01 11.55 -0.85
C THR A 33 -3.79 11.22 0.62
N VAL A 34 -2.54 11.01 1.01
CA VAL A 34 -2.17 10.67 2.39
C VAL A 34 -1.24 11.73 2.94
N LYS A 35 -1.57 12.24 4.12
CA LYS A 35 -0.72 13.13 4.91
C LYS A 35 -0.41 12.46 6.23
N ILE A 36 0.85 12.20 6.46
CA ILE A 36 1.35 11.62 7.70
C ILE A 36 2.45 12.56 8.19
N PRO A 37 2.26 13.27 9.31
CA PRO A 37 3.31 14.11 9.87
C PRO A 37 4.57 13.28 10.14
N ALA A 38 5.72 13.81 9.75
CA ALA A 38 7.00 13.11 9.84
C ALA A 38 7.45 12.85 11.29
N SER A 39 6.96 13.64 12.23
CA SER A 39 7.21 13.49 13.66
C SER A 39 5.90 13.59 14.42
N GLN A 40 5.62 12.62 15.27
CA GLN A 40 4.39 12.55 16.04
C GLN A 40 4.64 12.08 17.47
N ASP A 41 3.73 12.49 18.36
CA ASP A 41 3.71 12.02 19.73
C ASP A 41 3.27 10.56 19.81
N VAL A 42 3.93 9.76 20.65
CA VAL A 42 3.59 8.34 20.85
C VAL A 42 2.16 8.13 21.35
N ASP A 43 1.61 9.10 22.06
CA ASP A 43 0.25 9.04 22.58
C ASP A 43 -0.81 9.51 21.57
N ASN A 44 -0.38 10.13 20.45
CA ASN A 44 -1.28 10.69 19.46
C ASN A 44 -0.76 10.47 18.04
N VAL A 45 -0.70 9.24 17.62
CA VAL A 45 -0.32 8.88 16.25
C VAL A 45 -1.56 8.88 15.36
N TYR A 46 -1.50 9.60 14.27
CA TYR A 46 -2.62 9.72 13.34
C TYR A 46 -2.17 9.83 11.88
N VAL A 47 -3.09 9.54 11.01
CA VAL A 47 -2.96 9.65 9.55
C VAL A 47 -4.15 10.44 9.02
N LEU A 48 -3.90 11.33 8.10
CA LEU A 48 -4.94 11.99 7.32
C LEU A 48 -4.97 11.37 5.92
N ALA A 49 -6.11 10.84 5.52
CA ALA A 49 -6.27 10.23 4.21
C ALA A 49 -7.56 10.70 3.54
N ALA A 50 -7.46 11.05 2.27
CA ALA A 50 -8.61 11.36 1.42
C ALA A 50 -8.62 10.39 0.23
N ILE A 51 -9.78 9.82 -0.05
CA ILE A 51 -10.00 8.94 -1.19
C ILE A 51 -10.82 9.68 -2.24
N HIS A 52 -10.41 9.52 -3.50
CA HIS A 52 -11.02 10.22 -4.64
C HIS A 52 -11.93 9.32 -5.48
N GLN A 53 -12.26 8.14 -5.00
CA GLN A 53 -13.11 7.17 -5.68
C GLN A 53 -14.20 6.64 -4.75
N LYS A 54 -15.41 6.41 -5.28
CA LYS A 54 -16.53 5.80 -4.55
C LYS A 54 -16.26 4.34 -4.19
N HIS A 55 -16.94 3.85 -3.17
CA HIS A 55 -16.93 2.44 -2.77
C HIS A 55 -15.54 1.89 -2.47
N CYS A 56 -14.71 2.69 -1.82
CA CYS A 56 -13.40 2.25 -1.35
C CYS A 56 -13.42 1.96 0.15
N THR A 57 -12.59 1.02 0.55
CA THR A 57 -12.24 0.80 1.95
C THR A 57 -10.88 1.41 2.23
N LEU A 58 -10.71 1.98 3.40
CA LEU A 58 -9.44 2.48 3.90
C LEU A 58 -8.98 1.60 5.06
N GLN A 59 -7.76 1.13 4.99
CA GLN A 59 -7.12 0.41 6.08
C GLN A 59 -5.82 1.10 6.45
N VAL A 60 -5.64 1.42 7.72
CA VAL A 60 -4.41 1.99 8.26
C VAL A 60 -3.85 1.03 9.27
N SER A 61 -2.59 0.70 9.12
CA SER A 61 -1.86 -0.19 10.02
C SER A 61 -0.45 0.35 10.25
N GLY A 62 0.22 -0.17 11.23
CA GLY A 62 1.59 0.20 11.50
C GLY A 62 2.21 -0.62 12.60
N SER A 63 3.51 -0.46 12.74
CA SER A 63 4.29 -1.13 13.78
C SER A 63 5.43 -0.24 14.25
N VAL A 64 5.85 -0.45 15.48
CA VAL A 64 7.00 0.20 16.10
C VAL A 64 7.66 -0.75 17.10
N LEU A 65 8.97 -0.91 17.01
CA LEU A 65 9.73 -1.82 17.89
C LEU A 65 9.13 -3.23 17.98
N GLY A 66 8.64 -3.78 16.87
CA GLY A 66 7.99 -5.09 16.83
C GLY A 66 6.55 -5.13 17.36
N HIS A 67 6.03 -4.03 17.88
CA HIS A 67 4.64 -3.91 18.33
C HIS A 67 3.75 -3.35 17.24
N ARG A 68 2.60 -3.97 17.03
CA ARG A 68 1.61 -3.48 16.06
C ARG A 68 0.71 -2.43 16.70
N PHE A 69 0.42 -1.38 15.95
CA PHE A 69 -0.68 -0.49 16.28
C PHE A 69 -2.01 -1.21 16.11
N LYS A 70 -2.97 -0.85 16.93
CA LYS A 70 -4.36 -1.18 16.68
C LYS A 70 -4.80 -0.41 15.44
N GLY A 71 -5.08 -1.16 14.38
CA GLY A 71 -5.36 -0.59 13.07
C GLY A 71 -6.75 0.04 12.97
N PHE A 72 -6.93 0.81 11.93
CA PHE A 72 -8.19 1.40 11.54
C PHE A 72 -8.65 0.78 10.21
N ARG A 73 -9.92 0.45 10.13
CA ARG A 73 -10.56 0.01 8.89
C ARG A 73 -11.92 0.67 8.79
N ASP A 74 -12.12 1.39 7.71
CA ASP A 74 -13.40 2.00 7.39
C ASP A 74 -13.85 1.57 5.98
N SER A 75 -15.09 1.14 5.89
CA SER A 75 -15.72 0.72 4.63
C SER A 75 -16.61 1.78 4.01
N SER A 76 -16.96 2.83 4.75
CA SER A 76 -17.91 3.86 4.35
C SER A 76 -17.27 5.23 4.19
N ILE A 77 -16.24 5.30 3.35
CA ILE A 77 -15.49 6.54 3.18
C ILE A 77 -16.24 7.49 2.25
N THR A 78 -16.43 8.71 2.72
CA THR A 78 -16.95 9.81 1.91
C THR A 78 -15.85 10.33 1.00
N ILE A 79 -16.16 10.44 -0.30
CA ILE A 79 -15.22 10.92 -1.30
C ILE A 79 -14.82 12.35 -1.02
N HIS A 80 -13.56 12.65 -1.29
CA HIS A 80 -12.95 13.98 -1.16
C HIS A 80 -12.93 14.56 0.25
N LEU A 81 -13.47 13.86 1.25
CA LEU A 81 -13.31 14.25 2.63
C LEU A 81 -12.04 13.63 3.22
N THR A 82 -11.34 14.42 3.98
CA THR A 82 -10.17 13.94 4.71
C THR A 82 -10.63 13.17 5.94
N ASN A 83 -10.27 11.91 6.01
CA ASN A 83 -10.52 11.05 7.14
C ASN A 83 -9.30 11.03 8.05
N GLN A 84 -9.51 11.23 9.35
CA GLN A 84 -8.46 11.10 10.34
C GLN A 84 -8.53 9.73 10.98
N ALA A 85 -7.50 8.93 10.77
CA ALA A 85 -7.33 7.63 11.42
C ALA A 85 -6.34 7.77 12.58
N ARG A 86 -6.77 7.45 13.77
CA ARG A 86 -5.90 7.37 14.95
C ARG A 86 -5.42 5.95 15.14
N LEU A 87 -4.12 5.82 15.36
CA LEU A 87 -3.48 4.55 15.66
C LEU A 87 -3.14 4.48 17.15
N ARG A 88 -3.47 3.38 17.78
CA ARG A 88 -3.26 3.19 19.20
C ARG A 88 -2.26 2.06 19.46
N LEU A 89 -1.36 2.28 20.37
CA LEU A 89 -0.50 1.25 20.93
C LEU A 89 -1.10 0.69 22.20
N SER A 90 -0.80 -0.59 22.48
CA SER A 90 -1.07 -1.18 23.78
C SER A 90 -0.25 -0.48 24.88
N SER A 91 -0.66 -0.59 26.12
CA SER A 91 0.08 -0.01 27.25
C SER A 91 1.51 -0.51 27.34
N SER A 92 1.73 -1.80 27.08
CA SER A 92 3.08 -2.41 27.06
C SER A 92 3.94 -1.85 25.94
N ALA A 93 3.37 -1.69 24.74
CA ALA A 93 4.07 -1.11 23.59
C ALA A 93 4.44 0.37 23.84
N LYS A 94 3.52 1.16 24.38
CA LYS A 94 3.82 2.55 24.78
C LYS A 94 4.96 2.65 25.79
N LYS A 95 4.95 1.79 26.79
CA LYS A 95 6.04 1.73 27.79
C LYS A 95 7.38 1.42 27.13
N ALA A 96 7.42 0.45 26.21
CA ALA A 96 8.63 0.08 25.48
C ALA A 96 9.16 1.26 24.63
N VAL A 97 8.28 1.95 23.92
CA VAL A 97 8.65 3.13 23.13
C VAL A 97 9.16 4.27 24.00
N LYS A 98 8.42 4.61 25.05
CA LYS A 98 8.82 5.67 25.99
C LYS A 98 10.16 5.36 26.68
N LYS A 99 10.39 4.09 27.02
CA LYS A 99 11.67 3.64 27.57
C LYS A 99 12.83 3.85 26.58
N ALA A 100 12.64 3.48 25.31
CA ALA A 100 13.63 3.68 24.27
C ALA A 100 13.92 5.17 24.04
N LEU A 101 12.89 6.01 24.02
CA LEU A 101 13.03 7.46 23.88
C LEU A 101 13.79 8.08 25.05
N ARG A 102 13.52 7.66 26.28
CA ARG A 102 14.24 8.11 27.49
C ARG A 102 15.71 7.73 27.46
N LYS A 103 16.08 6.64 26.80
CA LYS A 103 17.48 6.24 26.57
C LYS A 103 18.17 7.00 25.45
N GLY A 104 17.53 8.00 24.87
CA GLY A 104 18.05 8.80 23.76
C GLY A 104 18.02 8.10 22.41
N ARG A 105 17.29 7.00 22.27
CA ARG A 105 17.16 6.30 20.99
C ARG A 105 16.15 7.01 20.09
N THR A 106 16.46 7.05 18.80
CA THR A 106 15.49 7.44 17.79
C THR A 106 14.55 6.27 17.52
N VAL A 107 13.26 6.49 17.72
CA VAL A 107 12.22 5.49 17.48
C VAL A 107 11.40 5.90 16.28
N ARG A 108 11.30 5.01 15.30
CA ARG A 108 10.50 5.21 14.08
C ARG A 108 9.40 4.18 13.98
N ALA A 109 8.20 4.65 13.70
CA ALA A 109 7.07 3.81 13.37
C ALA A 109 6.94 3.68 11.85
N LYS A 110 6.61 2.50 11.38
CA LYS A 110 6.26 2.26 9.99
C LYS A 110 4.74 2.23 9.87
N ILE A 111 4.18 3.15 9.10
CA ILE A 111 2.72 3.27 8.90
C ILE A 111 2.40 2.96 7.45
N THR A 112 1.40 2.11 7.25
CA THR A 112 0.91 1.70 5.93
C THR A 112 -0.56 2.04 5.81
N VAL A 113 -0.90 2.73 4.72
CA VAL A 113 -2.27 3.10 4.37
C VAL A 113 -2.63 2.39 3.08
N VAL A 114 -3.72 1.64 3.09
CA VAL A 114 -4.20 0.89 1.93
C VAL A 114 -5.62 1.33 1.62
N ALA A 115 -5.83 1.81 0.41
CA ALA A 115 -7.15 1.99 -0.17
C ALA A 115 -7.45 0.84 -1.13
N ARG A 116 -8.63 0.27 -1.03
CA ARG A 116 -9.09 -0.79 -1.92
C ARG A 116 -10.45 -0.42 -2.48
N ASN A 117 -10.64 -0.55 -3.79
CA ASN A 117 -11.93 -0.36 -4.44
C ASN A 117 -12.74 -1.66 -4.47
N SER A 118 -13.98 -1.56 -4.97
CA SER A 118 -14.89 -2.71 -5.12
C SER A 118 -14.36 -3.78 -6.09
N SER A 119 -13.48 -3.42 -7.03
CA SER A 119 -12.84 -4.35 -7.96
C SER A 119 -11.62 -5.06 -7.37
N GLY A 120 -11.26 -4.79 -6.12
CA GLY A 120 -10.12 -5.39 -5.43
C GLY A 120 -8.77 -4.71 -5.69
N GLU A 121 -8.76 -3.60 -6.42
CA GLU A 121 -7.56 -2.84 -6.68
C GLU A 121 -7.10 -2.06 -5.47
N ARG A 122 -5.80 -1.98 -5.30
CA ARG A 122 -5.18 -1.37 -4.12
C ARG A 122 -4.28 -0.21 -4.50
N ASN A 123 -4.31 0.80 -3.66
CA ASN A 123 -3.27 1.82 -3.60
C ASN A 123 -2.69 1.81 -2.19
N THR A 124 -1.37 1.63 -2.09
CA THR A 124 -0.67 1.49 -0.82
C THR A 124 0.37 2.58 -0.67
N VAL A 125 0.35 3.25 0.48
CA VAL A 125 1.33 4.25 0.86
C VAL A 125 1.95 3.84 2.19
N THR A 126 3.27 3.77 2.24
CA THR A 126 4.03 3.46 3.46
C THR A 126 4.93 4.64 3.81
N ARG A 127 4.94 5.02 5.08
CA ARG A 127 5.77 6.12 5.60
C ARG A 127 6.43 5.71 6.91
N SER A 128 7.62 6.25 7.13
CA SER A 128 8.33 6.18 8.40
C SER A 128 8.07 7.46 9.19
N VAL A 129 7.68 7.32 10.43
CA VAL A 129 7.33 8.43 11.33
C VAL A 129 8.23 8.40 12.55
N LYS A 130 8.88 9.51 12.85
CA LYS A 130 9.67 9.64 14.08
C LYS A 130 8.72 9.86 15.26
N LEU A 131 8.82 9.03 16.27
CA LEU A 131 8.05 9.16 17.50
C LEU A 131 8.80 9.99 18.52
N ARG A 132 8.04 10.73 19.30
CA ARG A 132 8.49 11.53 20.45
C ARG A 132 7.53 11.35 21.62
N SER A 133 8.00 11.56 22.80
CA SER A 133 7.21 11.60 24.04
C SER A 133 6.83 13.00 24.40
#